data_41c689f4799bf5b60fb276a91e5e91e2
#
_entry.id   41c689f4799bf5b60fb276a91e5e91e2
#
_cell.length_a   1.000
_cell.length_b   1.000
_cell.length_c   1.000
_cell.angle_alpha   90.00
_cell.angle_beta   90.00
_cell.angle_gamma   90.00
#
_symmetry.space_group_name_H-M   'P 1'
#
loop_
_entity.id
_entity.type
_entity.pdbx_description
1 polymer ?
#
loop_
_entity_poly.entity_id
_entity_poly.type
_entity_poly.pdbx_seq_one_letter_code
_entity_poly.pdbx_strand_id
1 'polypeptide(L)'
;MRRRFLLLSAPLSLAGCGSLLPAQKYIPRTSWPLQPQPPNYIPARANGPVLLVRTISPAPGLEQRGLQCLTPSGSLKTDYYNLWAVPPAEALTQGLINWAQASGHFSAVITPGSRLTPDLIIEGELSELLVDLATNQARAQMTVLIIKPALNVTGFAQPVTQAQLTATALVQGNTPGAQAAAQSEAVANLLTQVMVLLDRFSP
;
A
#
# COMPACT_ATOMS: atom_id res chain seq x y z
N MET A 1 -20.00 -80.58 40.78
CA MET A 1 -18.78 -79.94 40.33
C MET A 1 -19.13 -78.61 39.65
N ARG A 2 -19.02 -77.46 40.35
CA ARG A 2 -19.39 -76.15 39.82
C ARG A 2 -18.13 -75.32 39.72
N ARG A 3 -17.66 -75.03 38.48
CA ARG A 3 -16.56 -74.12 38.24
C ARG A 3 -17.15 -72.73 38.09
N ARG A 4 -16.80 -71.82 38.97
CA ARG A 4 -17.07 -70.39 38.95
C ARG A 4 -15.90 -69.74 38.24
N PHE A 5 -16.12 -69.20 37.03
CA PHE A 5 -15.17 -68.29 36.38
C PHE A 5 -15.38 -66.90 36.93
N LEU A 6 -14.38 -66.40 37.62
CA LEU A 6 -14.24 -64.97 37.99
C LEU A 6 -13.73 -64.22 36.77
N LEU A 7 -14.58 -63.40 36.19
CA LEU A 7 -14.19 -62.39 35.22
C LEU A 7 -13.55 -61.23 35.93
N LEU A 8 -12.22 -61.09 35.84
CA LEU A 8 -11.51 -59.86 36.24
C LEU A 8 -11.74 -58.82 35.14
N SER A 9 -12.61 -57.85 35.40
CA SER A 9 -12.76 -56.63 34.60
C SER A 9 -11.60 -55.67 34.94
N ALA A 10 -10.62 -55.56 34.08
CA ALA A 10 -9.60 -54.54 34.17
C ALA A 10 -10.18 -53.16 33.73
N PRO A 11 -10.06 -52.11 34.55
CA PRO A 11 -10.45 -50.76 34.14
C PRO A 11 -9.41 -50.28 33.10
N LEU A 12 -9.87 -50.06 31.87
CA LEU A 12 -9.12 -49.35 30.85
C LEU A 12 -9.01 -47.88 31.27
N SER A 13 -7.92 -47.52 31.90
CA SER A 13 -7.57 -46.12 32.16
C SER A 13 -7.40 -45.40 30.84
N LEU A 14 -8.36 -44.56 30.47
CA LEU A 14 -8.18 -43.54 29.41
C LEU A 14 -7.09 -42.59 29.90
N ALA A 15 -5.84 -42.86 29.54
CA ALA A 15 -4.79 -41.87 29.61
C ALA A 15 -5.16 -40.74 28.63
N GLY A 16 -5.67 -39.64 29.18
CA GLY A 16 -5.98 -38.44 28.44
C GLY A 16 -4.73 -38.02 27.65
N CYS A 17 -4.90 -37.89 26.35
CA CYS A 17 -3.89 -37.23 25.51
C CYS A 17 -3.72 -35.79 25.96
N GLY A 18 -2.94 -35.56 26.99
CA GLY A 18 -2.41 -34.24 27.29
C GLY A 18 -1.60 -33.82 26.05
N SER A 19 -1.91 -32.68 25.47
CA SER A 19 -1.21 -32.15 24.29
C SER A 19 0.28 -32.08 24.59
N LEU A 20 1.04 -32.99 24.00
CA LEU A 20 2.51 -32.97 24.03
C LEU A 20 3.10 -31.81 23.21
N LEU A 21 2.25 -31.00 22.57
CA LEU A 21 2.66 -29.83 21.84
C LEU A 21 2.90 -28.67 22.82
N PRO A 22 4.09 -28.05 22.80
CA PRO A 22 4.34 -26.86 23.59
C PRO A 22 3.32 -25.80 23.21
N ALA A 23 2.71 -25.15 24.19
CA ALA A 23 1.77 -24.05 23.97
C ALA A 23 2.49 -22.96 23.18
N GLN A 24 2.16 -22.82 21.89
CA GLN A 24 2.75 -21.79 21.07
C GLN A 24 2.17 -20.43 21.51
N LYS A 25 3.08 -19.51 21.87
CA LYS A 25 2.68 -18.16 22.28
C LYS A 25 1.94 -17.48 21.12
N TYR A 26 0.71 -17.08 21.35
CA TYR A 26 -0.05 -16.29 20.36
C TYR A 26 0.64 -14.95 20.15
N ILE A 27 0.97 -14.64 18.90
CA ILE A 27 1.51 -13.34 18.46
C ILE A 27 0.39 -12.63 17.70
N PRO A 28 -0.18 -11.53 18.24
CA PRO A 28 -1.23 -10.81 17.54
C PRO A 28 -0.69 -10.15 16.26
N ARG A 29 -1.54 -10.08 15.24
CA ARG A 29 -1.26 -9.29 14.05
C ARG A 29 -1.52 -7.82 14.32
N THR A 30 -0.64 -6.96 13.87
CA THR A 30 -0.76 -5.50 13.95
C THR A 30 -1.00 -4.94 12.55
N SER A 31 -1.97 -4.04 12.41
CA SER A 31 -2.27 -3.36 11.16
C SER A 31 -1.86 -1.90 11.25
N TRP A 32 -1.08 -1.45 10.28
CA TRP A 32 -0.56 -0.09 10.16
C TRP A 32 -1.31 0.67 9.07
N PRO A 33 -1.81 1.89 9.30
CA PRO A 33 -2.39 2.71 8.25
C PRO A 33 -1.29 3.26 7.34
N LEU A 34 -1.49 3.19 6.02
CA LEU A 34 -0.69 3.93 5.04
C LEU A 34 -1.49 5.16 4.60
N GLN A 35 -1.32 6.26 5.31
CA GLN A 35 -2.09 7.49 5.13
C GLN A 35 -1.16 8.72 5.07
N PRO A 36 -0.42 8.91 3.97
CA PRO A 36 0.42 10.08 3.78
C PRO A 36 -0.46 11.33 3.74
N GLN A 37 -0.23 12.24 4.67
CA GLN A 37 -1.00 13.49 4.76
C GLN A 37 -0.42 14.54 3.82
N PRO A 38 -1.26 15.29 3.08
CA PRO A 38 -0.79 16.42 2.29
C PRO A 38 -0.24 17.51 3.23
N PRO A 39 0.81 18.25 2.82
CA PRO A 39 1.46 19.24 3.68
C PRO A 39 0.55 20.41 4.02
N ASN A 40 -0.30 20.83 3.09
CA ASN A 40 -1.22 21.94 3.23
C ASN A 40 -2.52 21.66 2.49
N TYR A 41 -3.59 22.34 2.86
CA TYR A 41 -4.84 22.37 2.10
C TYR A 41 -4.99 23.74 1.44
N ILE A 42 -5.09 23.73 0.11
CA ILE A 42 -5.39 24.90 -0.73
C ILE A 42 -6.77 24.65 -1.36
N PRO A 43 -7.71 25.61 -1.25
CA PRO A 43 -9.03 25.44 -1.87
C PRO A 43 -8.95 25.20 -3.38
N ALA A 44 -9.89 24.42 -3.89
CA ALA A 44 -9.99 24.10 -5.32
C ALA A 44 -10.06 25.37 -6.18
N ARG A 45 -9.35 25.38 -7.29
CA ARG A 45 -9.33 26.48 -8.26
C ARG A 45 -10.55 26.38 -9.18
N ALA A 46 -11.44 27.35 -9.16
CA ALA A 46 -12.71 27.32 -9.89
C ALA A 46 -12.55 27.05 -11.42
N ASN A 47 -11.50 27.57 -12.03
CA ASN A 47 -11.20 27.38 -13.47
C ASN A 47 -10.01 26.40 -13.70
N GLY A 48 -9.66 25.61 -12.71
CA GLY A 48 -8.62 24.59 -12.87
C GLY A 48 -9.11 23.41 -13.70
N PRO A 49 -8.20 22.58 -14.23
CA PRO A 49 -8.56 21.38 -14.98
C PRO A 49 -9.25 20.35 -14.06
N VAL A 50 -10.02 19.45 -14.66
CA VAL A 50 -10.60 18.27 -14.00
C VAL A 50 -9.60 17.11 -14.11
N LEU A 51 -9.13 16.60 -12.97
CA LEU A 51 -8.22 15.45 -12.91
C LEU A 51 -8.99 14.16 -12.65
N LEU A 52 -8.86 13.17 -13.52
CA LEU A 52 -9.28 11.79 -13.26
C LEU A 52 -8.09 11.00 -12.70
N VAL A 53 -8.24 10.51 -11.48
CA VAL A 53 -7.28 9.58 -10.87
C VAL A 53 -7.79 8.15 -11.09
N ARG A 54 -7.05 7.37 -11.88
CA ARG A 54 -7.28 5.92 -12.02
C ARG A 54 -6.64 5.17 -10.85
N THR A 55 -7.12 3.97 -10.60
CA THR A 55 -6.55 3.08 -9.61
C THR A 55 -5.09 2.78 -9.94
N ILE A 56 -4.21 3.00 -8.98
CA ILE A 56 -2.80 2.61 -9.07
C ILE A 56 -2.73 1.08 -8.96
N SER A 57 -2.10 0.42 -9.91
CA SER A 57 -1.87 -1.02 -9.88
C SER A 57 -0.66 -1.37 -9.01
N PRO A 58 -0.69 -2.48 -8.28
CA PRO A 58 0.52 -3.01 -7.65
C PRO A 58 1.36 -3.79 -8.67
N ALA A 59 2.68 -3.65 -8.62
CA ALA A 59 3.57 -4.59 -9.28
C ALA A 59 3.51 -5.98 -8.61
N PRO A 60 3.87 -7.07 -9.31
CA PRO A 60 3.90 -8.41 -8.74
C PRO A 60 4.64 -8.48 -7.40
N GLY A 61 3.97 -9.04 -6.39
CA GLY A 61 4.49 -9.14 -5.02
C GLY A 61 4.06 -8.00 -4.08
N LEU A 62 3.46 -6.92 -4.57
CA LEU A 62 2.90 -5.81 -3.78
C LEU A 62 1.37 -5.90 -3.57
N GLU A 63 0.74 -6.97 -4.01
CA GLU A 63 -0.68 -7.24 -3.74
C GLU A 63 -0.92 -7.59 -2.26
N GLN A 64 0.12 -8.08 -1.60
CA GLN A 64 0.07 -8.48 -0.19
C GLN A 64 0.21 -7.26 0.73
N ARG A 65 -0.40 -7.35 1.90
CA ARG A 65 -0.38 -6.28 2.91
C ARG A 65 0.80 -6.35 3.89
N GLY A 66 1.62 -7.41 3.87
CA GLY A 66 2.74 -7.55 4.80
C GLY A 66 3.79 -6.45 4.59
N LEU A 67 4.32 -5.88 5.68
CA LEU A 67 5.45 -4.97 5.57
C LEU A 67 6.63 -5.69 4.92
N GLN A 68 7.23 -5.07 3.92
CA GLN A 68 8.36 -5.65 3.19
C GLN A 68 9.68 -5.03 3.62
N CYS A 69 10.71 -5.84 3.71
CA CYS A 69 12.08 -5.39 3.88
C CYS A 69 13.07 -6.18 3.02
N LEU A 70 14.07 -5.48 2.51
CA LEU A 70 15.22 -6.05 1.82
C LEU A 70 16.33 -6.26 2.83
N THR A 71 16.80 -7.52 2.96
CA THR A 71 17.90 -7.84 3.86
C THR A 71 19.25 -7.46 3.24
N PRO A 72 20.33 -7.32 4.03
CA PRO A 72 21.66 -7.07 3.49
C PRO A 72 22.18 -8.17 2.54
N SER A 73 21.61 -9.38 2.62
CA SER A 73 21.91 -10.48 1.69
C SER A 73 21.15 -10.40 0.36
N GLY A 74 20.32 -9.37 0.16
CA GLY A 74 19.50 -9.19 -1.04
C GLY A 74 18.18 -9.98 -1.05
N SER A 75 17.82 -10.66 0.05
CA SER A 75 16.54 -11.37 0.12
C SER A 75 15.40 -10.45 0.55
N LEU A 76 14.26 -10.52 -0.13
CA LEU A 76 13.05 -9.85 0.25
C LEU A 76 12.31 -10.66 1.32
N LYS A 77 11.93 -9.99 2.42
CA LYS A 77 11.11 -10.56 3.48
C LYS A 77 9.80 -9.80 3.58
N THR A 78 8.70 -10.54 3.71
CA THR A 78 7.37 -10.00 3.98
C THR A 78 6.96 -10.39 5.39
N ASP A 79 6.60 -9.40 6.22
CA ASP A 79 6.19 -9.65 7.61
C ASP A 79 4.77 -10.23 7.66
N TYR A 80 4.62 -11.33 8.37
CA TYR A 80 3.35 -12.01 8.54
C TYR A 80 2.46 -11.38 9.63
N TYR A 81 3.09 -10.76 10.63
CA TYR A 81 2.40 -10.21 11.81
C TYR A 81 2.17 -8.71 11.72
N ASN A 82 2.96 -8.00 10.91
CA ASN A 82 2.83 -6.56 10.71
C ASN A 82 2.38 -6.28 9.27
N LEU A 83 1.18 -5.74 9.14
CA LEU A 83 0.48 -5.61 7.88
C LEU A 83 0.06 -4.16 7.65
N TRP A 84 -0.04 -3.75 6.41
CA TRP A 84 -0.82 -2.57 6.06
C TRP A 84 -2.31 -2.82 6.32
N ALA A 85 -3.04 -1.81 6.78
CA ALA A 85 -4.49 -1.90 7.03
C ALA A 85 -5.27 -2.22 5.73
N VAL A 86 -4.81 -1.67 4.61
CA VAL A 86 -5.30 -1.93 3.24
C VAL A 86 -4.11 -2.22 2.31
N PRO A 87 -4.33 -2.82 1.12
CA PRO A 87 -3.26 -2.99 0.14
C PRO A 87 -2.56 -1.66 -0.19
N PRO A 88 -1.22 -1.63 -0.27
CA PRO A 88 -0.45 -0.39 -0.47
C PRO A 88 -0.87 0.44 -1.69
N ALA A 89 -1.14 -0.21 -2.82
CA ALA A 89 -1.55 0.48 -4.04
C ALA A 89 -2.93 1.16 -3.92
N GLU A 90 -3.86 0.56 -3.15
CA GLU A 90 -5.16 1.16 -2.83
C GLU A 90 -4.98 2.39 -1.92
N ALA A 91 -4.14 2.26 -0.89
CA ALA A 91 -3.81 3.37 0.00
C ALA A 91 -3.13 4.51 -0.76
N LEU A 92 -2.21 4.20 -1.68
CA LEU A 92 -1.55 5.18 -2.54
C LEU A 92 -2.55 5.88 -3.47
N THR A 93 -3.49 5.13 -4.06
CA THR A 93 -4.58 5.71 -4.88
C THR A 93 -5.38 6.74 -4.08
N GLN A 94 -5.81 6.37 -2.87
CA GLN A 94 -6.55 7.28 -2.01
C GLN A 94 -5.68 8.47 -1.55
N GLY A 95 -4.41 8.22 -1.24
CA GLY A 95 -3.44 9.27 -0.93
C GLY A 95 -3.29 10.27 -2.07
N LEU A 96 -3.13 9.79 -3.30
CA LEU A 96 -3.03 10.62 -4.50
C LEU A 96 -4.28 11.51 -4.71
N ILE A 97 -5.49 10.94 -4.52
CA ILE A 97 -6.74 11.70 -4.59
C ILE A 97 -6.75 12.82 -3.54
N ASN A 98 -6.43 12.49 -2.28
CA ASN A 98 -6.43 13.46 -1.19
C ASN A 98 -5.40 14.59 -1.42
N TRP A 99 -4.21 14.25 -1.91
CA TRP A 99 -3.16 15.22 -2.21
C TRP A 99 -3.53 16.13 -3.38
N ALA A 100 -4.10 15.56 -4.46
CA ALA A 100 -4.57 16.33 -5.60
C ALA A 100 -5.71 17.29 -5.20
N GLN A 101 -6.66 16.84 -4.36
CA GLN A 101 -7.73 17.68 -3.82
C GLN A 101 -7.19 18.81 -2.92
N ALA A 102 -6.15 18.52 -2.13
CA ALA A 102 -5.55 19.50 -1.24
C ALA A 102 -4.62 20.50 -1.95
N SER A 103 -4.17 20.19 -3.18
CA SER A 103 -3.18 21.00 -3.91
C SER A 103 -3.72 22.34 -4.41
N GLY A 104 -5.03 22.48 -4.58
CA GLY A 104 -5.65 23.66 -5.19
C GLY A 104 -5.45 23.82 -6.70
N HIS A 105 -4.75 22.88 -7.36
CA HIS A 105 -4.47 22.97 -8.81
C HIS A 105 -5.69 22.64 -9.67
N PHE A 106 -6.62 21.83 -9.16
CA PHE A 106 -7.74 21.27 -9.90
C PHE A 106 -9.07 21.87 -9.46
N SER A 107 -9.98 22.06 -10.42
CA SER A 107 -11.39 22.42 -10.12
C SER A 107 -12.15 21.24 -9.54
N ALA A 108 -11.81 20.02 -9.97
CA ALA A 108 -12.33 18.77 -9.45
C ALA A 108 -11.30 17.65 -9.60
N VAL A 109 -11.26 16.74 -8.62
CA VAL A 109 -10.52 15.46 -8.69
C VAL A 109 -11.56 14.36 -8.65
N ILE A 110 -11.61 13.57 -9.72
CA ILE A 110 -12.64 12.55 -9.92
C ILE A 110 -12.01 11.16 -10.03
N THR A 111 -12.84 10.15 -9.83
CA THR A 111 -12.50 8.74 -9.97
C THR A 111 -13.29 8.09 -11.11
N PRO A 112 -12.92 6.89 -11.58
CA PRO A 112 -13.69 6.16 -12.58
C PRO A 112 -15.17 6.03 -12.20
N GLY A 113 -16.06 6.25 -13.18
CA GLY A 113 -17.51 6.27 -12.96
C GLY A 113 -18.10 7.67 -12.76
N SER A 114 -17.30 8.73 -12.63
CA SER A 114 -17.78 10.12 -12.66
C SER A 114 -18.39 10.47 -14.02
N ARG A 115 -19.38 11.38 -14.01
CA ARG A 115 -20.00 11.92 -15.22
C ARG A 115 -19.28 13.14 -15.79
N LEU A 116 -18.31 13.67 -15.06
CA LEU A 116 -17.50 14.80 -15.54
C LEU A 116 -16.49 14.31 -16.59
N THR A 117 -16.28 15.13 -17.60
CA THR A 117 -15.23 14.91 -18.60
C THR A 117 -13.91 15.38 -18.00
N PRO A 118 -12.88 14.51 -17.88
CA PRO A 118 -11.57 14.93 -17.40
C PRO A 118 -10.78 15.71 -18.45
N ASP A 119 -9.99 16.67 -18.02
CA ASP A 119 -8.97 17.35 -18.83
C ASP A 119 -7.62 16.63 -18.76
N LEU A 120 -7.37 15.98 -17.63
CA LEU A 120 -6.17 15.16 -17.38
C LEU A 120 -6.57 13.83 -16.73
N ILE A 121 -5.85 12.79 -17.10
CA ILE A 121 -5.96 11.46 -16.47
C ILE A 121 -4.59 11.11 -15.94
N ILE A 122 -4.52 10.65 -14.70
CA ILE A 122 -3.32 10.03 -14.12
C ILE A 122 -3.58 8.56 -13.84
N GLU A 123 -2.66 7.72 -14.28
CA GLU A 123 -2.61 6.29 -13.98
C GLU A 123 -1.18 5.88 -13.67
N GLY A 124 -0.99 4.73 -13.03
CA GLY A 124 0.37 4.29 -12.70
C GLY A 124 0.40 2.95 -12.00
N GLU A 125 1.61 2.56 -11.64
CA GLU A 125 1.93 1.32 -10.95
C GLU A 125 2.87 1.60 -9.79
N LEU A 126 2.52 1.11 -8.59
CA LEU A 126 3.43 1.06 -7.44
C LEU A 126 4.38 -0.13 -7.65
N SER A 127 5.65 0.14 -7.90
CA SER A 127 6.65 -0.89 -8.23
C SER A 127 7.52 -1.28 -7.04
N GLU A 128 7.63 -0.45 -5.99
CA GLU A 128 8.38 -0.77 -4.77
C GLU A 128 7.78 -0.04 -3.57
N LEU A 129 7.69 -0.74 -2.44
CA LEU A 129 7.44 -0.18 -1.11
C LEU A 129 8.04 -1.12 -0.06
N LEU A 130 9.24 -0.80 0.42
CA LEU A 130 9.97 -1.64 1.37
C LEU A 130 10.94 -0.82 2.22
N VAL A 131 11.51 -1.46 3.23
CA VAL A 131 12.68 -0.96 3.96
C VAL A 131 13.93 -1.72 3.52
N ASP A 132 14.94 -1.00 3.08
CA ASP A 132 16.27 -1.54 2.86
C ASP A 132 17.04 -1.55 4.19
N LEU A 133 17.25 -2.73 4.74
CA LEU A 133 17.93 -2.91 6.05
C LEU A 133 19.44 -2.65 5.97
N ALA A 134 20.04 -2.69 4.78
CA ALA A 134 21.46 -2.38 4.62
C ALA A 134 21.73 -0.87 4.71
N THR A 135 20.82 -0.06 4.19
CA THR A 135 20.92 1.40 4.18
C THR A 135 20.08 2.07 5.28
N ASN A 136 19.26 1.29 5.99
CA ASN A 136 18.28 1.77 6.96
C ASN A 136 17.33 2.83 6.39
N GLN A 137 16.89 2.64 5.15
CA GLN A 137 16.00 3.54 4.43
C GLN A 137 14.75 2.82 3.95
N ALA A 138 13.60 3.45 4.11
CA ALA A 138 12.40 3.09 3.37
C ALA A 138 12.52 3.61 1.94
N ARG A 139 12.07 2.81 0.97
CA ARG A 139 11.99 3.19 -0.45
C ARG A 139 10.59 2.99 -0.96
N ALA A 140 10.11 3.95 -1.74
CA ALA A 140 8.88 3.88 -2.49
C ALA A 140 9.18 4.25 -3.94
N GLN A 141 8.67 3.46 -4.89
CA GLN A 141 8.84 3.71 -6.31
C GLN A 141 7.53 3.47 -7.04
N MET A 142 7.22 4.36 -7.97
CA MET A 142 6.06 4.19 -8.86
C MET A 142 6.37 4.72 -10.27
N THR A 143 5.69 4.14 -11.24
CA THR A 143 5.59 4.71 -12.58
C THR A 143 4.27 5.42 -12.70
N VAL A 144 4.28 6.65 -13.21
CA VAL A 144 3.08 7.43 -13.51
C VAL A 144 3.00 7.73 -14.99
N LEU A 145 1.80 7.72 -15.53
CA LEU A 145 1.46 8.17 -16.88
C LEU A 145 0.38 9.24 -16.77
N ILE A 146 0.64 10.43 -17.31
CA ILE A 146 -0.32 11.51 -17.45
C ILE A 146 -0.79 11.56 -18.89
N ILE A 147 -2.11 11.60 -19.09
CA ILE A 147 -2.76 11.50 -20.38
C ILE A 147 -3.72 12.70 -20.54
N LYS A 148 -3.72 13.31 -21.72
CA LYS A 148 -4.83 14.15 -22.18
C LYS A 148 -5.84 13.28 -22.92
N PRO A 149 -7.10 13.22 -22.46
CA PRO A 149 -8.14 12.48 -23.16
C PRO A 149 -8.40 13.11 -24.54
N ALA A 150 -8.98 12.33 -25.45
CA ALA A 150 -9.43 12.84 -26.73
C ALA A 150 -10.59 13.85 -26.53
N LEU A 151 -10.51 14.99 -27.19
CA LEU A 151 -11.53 16.06 -27.11
C LEU A 151 -12.77 15.77 -27.96
N ASN A 152 -12.71 14.82 -28.88
CA ASN A 152 -13.78 14.47 -29.83
C ASN A 152 -13.76 12.97 -30.17
N VAL A 153 -14.86 12.48 -30.71
CA VAL A 153 -15.10 11.06 -31.04
C VAL A 153 -14.04 10.46 -32.01
N THR A 154 -13.41 11.30 -32.82
CA THR A 154 -12.38 10.90 -33.78
C THR A 154 -10.95 11.12 -33.29
N GLY A 155 -10.79 11.74 -32.12
CA GLY A 155 -9.47 12.00 -31.52
C GLY A 155 -8.95 10.82 -30.76
N PHE A 156 -7.64 10.77 -30.57
CA PHE A 156 -6.96 9.78 -29.73
C PHE A 156 -6.49 10.42 -28.44
N ALA A 157 -6.54 9.68 -27.34
CA ALA A 157 -5.89 10.08 -26.10
C ALA A 157 -4.38 10.17 -26.33
N GLN A 158 -3.75 11.24 -25.82
CA GLN A 158 -2.33 11.49 -26.01
C GLN A 158 -1.60 11.38 -24.68
N PRO A 159 -0.53 10.57 -24.58
CA PRO A 159 0.35 10.61 -23.43
C PRO A 159 1.02 11.98 -23.38
N VAL A 160 0.95 12.62 -22.20
CA VAL A 160 1.61 13.90 -21.95
C VAL A 160 3.00 13.66 -21.41
N THR A 161 3.12 12.77 -20.46
CA THR A 161 4.40 12.36 -19.87
C THR A 161 4.26 11.01 -19.18
N GLN A 162 5.34 10.25 -19.20
CA GLN A 162 5.53 9.07 -18.37
C GLN A 162 6.82 9.28 -17.56
N ALA A 163 6.75 8.99 -16.26
CA ALA A 163 7.88 9.15 -15.37
C ALA A 163 7.94 8.00 -14.38
N GLN A 164 9.14 7.56 -14.09
CA GLN A 164 9.43 6.69 -12.94
C GLN A 164 9.92 7.58 -11.81
N LEU A 165 9.22 7.53 -10.69
CA LEU A 165 9.49 8.33 -9.51
C LEU A 165 9.96 7.43 -8.38
N THR A 166 10.97 7.88 -7.65
CA THR A 166 11.53 7.16 -6.49
C THR A 166 11.69 8.14 -5.35
N ALA A 167 11.32 7.73 -4.15
CA ALA A 167 11.50 8.50 -2.93
C ALA A 167 11.97 7.61 -1.80
N THR A 168 12.68 8.21 -0.87
CA THR A 168 13.21 7.53 0.32
C THR A 168 12.88 8.29 1.59
N ALA A 169 12.95 7.60 2.74
CA ALA A 169 12.89 8.18 4.07
C ALA A 169 13.74 7.37 5.03
N LEU A 170 14.31 8.01 6.05
CA LEU A 170 15.13 7.32 7.06
C LEU A 170 14.26 6.54 8.04
N VAL A 171 14.65 5.33 8.38
CA VAL A 171 13.98 4.54 9.41
C VAL A 171 14.53 4.94 10.78
N GLN A 172 13.65 5.47 11.65
CA GLN A 172 14.02 5.90 12.99
C GLN A 172 13.70 4.80 14.02
N GLY A 173 14.60 3.83 14.17
CA GLY A 173 14.46 2.72 15.10
C GLY A 173 14.29 1.36 14.42
N ASN A 174 14.25 0.29 15.23
CA ASN A 174 14.24 -1.10 14.74
C ASN A 174 12.89 -1.79 14.94
N THR A 175 11.80 -1.03 15.11
CA THR A 175 10.47 -1.60 15.33
C THR A 175 9.67 -1.65 14.01
N PRO A 176 8.72 -2.57 13.86
CA PRO A 176 7.81 -2.57 12.71
C PRO A 176 7.04 -1.26 12.55
N GLY A 177 6.70 -0.59 13.65
CA GLY A 177 6.07 0.73 13.61
C GLY A 177 6.97 1.81 13.01
N ALA A 178 8.27 1.81 13.35
CA ALA A 178 9.25 2.73 12.75
C ALA A 178 9.43 2.45 11.25
N GLN A 179 9.42 1.18 10.85
CA GLN A 179 9.48 0.80 9.43
C GLN A 179 8.22 1.24 8.66
N ALA A 180 7.03 1.07 9.25
CA ALA A 180 5.78 1.52 8.66
C ALA A 180 5.73 3.06 8.54
N ALA A 181 6.18 3.78 9.57
CA ALA A 181 6.26 5.24 9.55
C ALA A 181 7.20 5.74 8.44
N ALA A 182 8.40 5.17 8.31
CA ALA A 182 9.35 5.54 7.27
C ALA A 182 8.83 5.22 5.86
N GLN A 183 8.16 4.08 5.66
CA GLN A 183 7.53 3.76 4.38
C GLN A 183 6.40 4.76 4.05
N SER A 184 5.62 5.18 5.05
CA SER A 184 4.58 6.22 4.86
C SER A 184 5.18 7.58 4.51
N GLU A 185 6.32 7.94 5.10
CA GLU A 185 7.06 9.15 4.76
C GLU A 185 7.66 9.08 3.35
N ALA A 186 8.21 7.93 2.95
CA ALA A 186 8.69 7.71 1.57
C ALA A 186 7.54 7.88 0.56
N VAL A 187 6.33 7.38 0.87
CA VAL A 187 5.14 7.59 0.03
C VAL A 187 4.74 9.07 0.00
N ALA A 188 4.80 9.81 1.10
CA ALA A 188 4.53 11.25 1.12
C ALA A 188 5.52 12.03 0.22
N ASN A 189 6.81 11.68 0.30
CA ASN A 189 7.85 12.25 -0.57
C ASN A 189 7.61 11.91 -2.04
N LEU A 190 7.13 10.70 -2.33
CA LEU A 190 6.76 10.27 -3.67
C LEU A 190 5.56 11.08 -4.20
N LEU A 191 4.51 11.26 -3.40
CA LEU A 191 3.35 12.07 -3.77
C LEU A 191 3.71 13.54 -3.99
N THR A 192 4.67 14.09 -3.24
CA THR A 192 5.21 15.43 -3.49
C THR A 192 5.77 15.54 -4.92
N GLN A 193 6.54 14.55 -5.36
CA GLN A 193 7.06 14.53 -6.73
C GLN A 193 5.95 14.42 -7.77
N VAL A 194 4.90 13.63 -7.50
CA VAL A 194 3.72 13.54 -8.38
C VAL A 194 3.01 14.88 -8.49
N MET A 195 2.83 15.61 -7.38
CA MET A 195 2.20 16.95 -7.41
C MET A 195 3.04 17.95 -8.22
N VAL A 196 4.35 17.96 -8.05
CA VAL A 196 5.26 18.80 -8.86
C VAL A 196 5.18 18.45 -10.37
N LEU A 197 4.99 17.16 -10.68
CA LEU A 197 4.80 16.74 -12.07
C LEU A 197 3.47 17.21 -12.63
N LEU A 198 2.38 17.08 -11.86
CA LEU A 198 1.03 17.49 -12.25
C LEU A 198 0.90 19.01 -12.40
N ASP A 199 1.58 19.80 -11.56
CA ASP A 199 1.58 21.27 -11.61
C ASP A 199 2.00 21.81 -12.99
N ARG A 200 2.93 21.14 -13.67
CA ARG A 200 3.38 21.51 -15.01
C ARG A 200 2.28 21.48 -16.08
N PHE A 201 1.20 20.77 -15.81
CA PHE A 201 0.08 20.56 -16.75
C PHE A 201 -1.24 21.15 -16.26
N SER A 202 -1.21 21.88 -15.13
CA SER A 202 -2.37 22.57 -14.52
C SER A 202 -2.12 24.09 -14.50
N PRO A 203 -2.00 24.77 -15.63
CA PRO A 203 -1.71 26.22 -15.71
C PRO A 203 -2.80 27.10 -15.11
#